data_c7d465f590aa3baf2cc3f463c7d5b68f
#
_entry.id   c7d465f590aa3baf2cc3f463c7d5b68f
#
_cell.length_a   1.000
_cell.length_b   1.000
_cell.length_c   1.000
_cell.angle_alpha   90.00
_cell.angle_beta   90.00
_cell.angle_gamma   90.00
#
_symmetry.space_group_name_H-M   'P 1'
#
loop_
_entity.id
_entity.type
_entity.pdbx_description
1 polymer ?
#
loop_
_entity_poly.entity_id
_entity_poly.type
_entity_poly.pdbx_seq_one_letter_code
_entity_poly.pdbx_strand_id
1 'polypeptide(L)'
;MPTGPLPYPARPLLNLPDPRWYPAVIESVPDGDTVVVTIDRGHDQISRRQSIRLRGIDTAESGDPDPNLAKLGRLAAVVIRQLLPTASAQYVLTYKTPKSKREEIEKFGRFQGDFVLSINAFEGGKLGLLTEYLVENRLAVRYHGQSKTKIAADHLNNYHHHKDRGSFAHWVI
;
A
#
# COMPACT_ATOMS: atom_id res chain seq x y z
N MET A 1 3.20 -12.98 -23.83
CA MET A 1 3.94 -12.78 -22.57
C MET A 1 5.31 -12.23 -22.90
N PRO A 2 5.78 -11.12 -22.33
CA PRO A 2 7.15 -10.68 -22.55
C PRO A 2 8.09 -11.73 -21.97
N THR A 3 8.98 -12.25 -22.79
CA THR A 3 9.92 -13.34 -22.47
C THR A 3 11.27 -12.86 -21.92
N GLY A 4 11.38 -11.59 -21.52
CA GLY A 4 12.56 -11.03 -20.88
C GLY A 4 12.32 -10.70 -19.41
N PRO A 5 13.40 -10.64 -18.58
CA PRO A 5 13.25 -10.17 -17.21
C PRO A 5 12.67 -8.73 -17.23
N LEU A 6 11.61 -8.50 -16.46
CA LEU A 6 11.06 -7.16 -16.28
C LEU A 6 12.17 -6.25 -15.74
N PRO A 7 12.36 -5.04 -16.29
CA PRO A 7 13.34 -4.10 -15.76
C PRO A 7 12.85 -3.60 -14.39
N TYR A 8 13.31 -4.29 -13.34
CA TYR A 8 13.05 -3.79 -12.00
C TYR A 8 13.79 -2.46 -11.77
N PRO A 9 13.16 -1.49 -11.13
CA PRO A 9 13.85 -0.26 -10.74
C PRO A 9 15.07 -0.60 -9.87
N ALA A 10 16.09 0.25 -9.89
CA ALA A 10 17.25 0.07 -9.01
C ALA A 10 16.78 -0.05 -7.55
N ARG A 11 17.38 -1.00 -6.80
CA ARG A 11 17.03 -1.20 -5.39
C ARG A 11 17.22 0.10 -4.62
N PRO A 12 16.17 0.65 -4.01
CA PRO A 12 16.28 1.92 -3.31
C PRO A 12 17.14 1.79 -2.06
N LEU A 13 18.01 2.75 -1.84
CA LEU A 13 18.81 2.88 -0.63
C LEU A 13 17.98 3.59 0.45
N LEU A 14 17.00 2.91 1.03
CA LEU A 14 16.28 3.39 2.20
C LEU A 14 16.92 2.79 3.45
N ASN A 15 17.25 3.65 4.41
CA ASN A 15 17.78 3.23 5.70
C ASN A 15 16.62 2.79 6.62
N LEU A 16 16.09 1.59 6.37
CA LEU A 16 14.99 1.00 7.13
C LEU A 16 15.51 -0.15 8.00
N PRO A 17 14.99 -0.35 9.21
CA PRO A 17 15.40 -1.44 10.07
C PRO A 17 14.99 -2.79 9.47
N ASP A 18 15.97 -3.56 9.05
CA ASP A 18 15.89 -4.96 8.58
C ASP A 18 14.72 -5.30 7.61
N PRO A 19 14.49 -4.53 6.52
CA PRO A 19 13.49 -4.88 5.55
C PRO A 19 14.02 -5.95 4.60
N ARG A 20 13.14 -6.86 4.21
CA ARG A 20 13.41 -7.75 3.08
C ARG A 20 12.77 -7.17 1.83
N TRP A 21 13.57 -7.02 0.80
CA TRP A 21 13.17 -6.50 -0.48
C TRP A 21 13.02 -7.63 -1.49
N TYR A 22 11.88 -7.69 -2.14
CA TYR A 22 11.63 -8.64 -3.21
C TYR A 22 11.16 -7.92 -4.46
N PRO A 23 11.67 -8.31 -5.64
CA PRO A 23 11.03 -7.96 -6.89
C PRO A 23 9.60 -8.52 -6.90
N ALA A 24 8.65 -7.72 -7.37
CA ALA A 24 7.27 -8.13 -7.42
C ALA A 24 6.54 -7.54 -8.64
N VAL A 25 5.50 -8.22 -9.09
CA VAL A 25 4.58 -7.72 -10.11
C VAL A 25 3.22 -7.49 -9.47
N ILE A 26 2.66 -6.31 -9.68
CA ILE A 26 1.34 -5.94 -9.15
C ILE A 26 0.25 -6.72 -9.93
N GLU A 27 -0.59 -7.46 -9.21
CA GLU A 27 -1.73 -8.17 -9.81
C GLU A 27 -3.04 -7.39 -9.64
N SER A 28 -3.32 -6.89 -8.44
CA SER A 28 -4.52 -6.10 -8.16
C SER A 28 -4.41 -5.31 -6.85
N VAL A 29 -5.30 -4.33 -6.71
CA VAL A 29 -5.50 -3.55 -5.48
C VAL A 29 -6.96 -3.70 -5.10
N PRO A 30 -7.31 -4.68 -4.26
CA PRO A 30 -8.70 -4.93 -3.87
C PRO A 30 -9.25 -3.84 -2.94
N ASP A 31 -8.40 -3.27 -2.07
CA ASP A 31 -8.80 -2.24 -1.12
C ASP A 31 -7.66 -1.24 -0.86
N GLY A 32 -7.95 -0.17 -0.13
CA GLY A 32 -7.02 0.95 0.13
C GLY A 32 -5.80 0.62 1.00
N ASP A 33 -5.71 -0.58 1.55
CA ASP A 33 -4.60 -1.01 2.39
C ASP A 33 -4.06 -2.41 2.04
N THR A 34 -4.54 -2.98 0.93
CA THR A 34 -4.16 -4.32 0.51
C THR A 34 -3.81 -4.35 -0.97
N VAL A 35 -2.64 -4.87 -1.29
CA VAL A 35 -2.14 -5.06 -2.65
C VAL A 35 -1.82 -6.52 -2.88
N VAL A 36 -2.29 -7.09 -4.00
CA VAL A 36 -2.00 -8.46 -4.40
C VAL A 36 -0.87 -8.47 -5.42
N VAL A 37 0.14 -9.28 -5.18
CA VAL A 37 1.36 -9.34 -5.98
C VAL A 37 1.81 -10.76 -6.28
N THR A 38 2.56 -10.93 -7.37
CA THR A 38 3.46 -12.09 -7.55
C THR A 38 4.86 -11.67 -7.14
N ILE A 39 5.45 -12.37 -6.17
CA ILE A 39 6.78 -12.08 -5.61
C ILE A 39 7.80 -13.04 -6.21
N ASP A 40 8.91 -12.49 -6.71
CA ASP A 40 10.11 -13.25 -7.04
C ASP A 40 11.02 -13.33 -5.81
N ARG A 41 11.21 -14.55 -5.28
CA ARG A 41 12.06 -14.81 -4.12
C ARG A 41 13.50 -15.17 -4.51
N GLY A 42 13.79 -15.18 -5.79
CA GLY A 42 15.05 -15.67 -6.35
C GLY A 42 15.11 -17.20 -6.42
N HIS A 43 16.18 -17.72 -7.04
CA HIS A 43 16.38 -19.17 -7.21
C HIS A 43 15.17 -19.90 -7.82
N ASP A 44 14.51 -19.29 -8.82
CA ASP A 44 13.31 -19.81 -9.50
C ASP A 44 12.08 -19.99 -8.57
N GLN A 45 12.10 -19.38 -7.38
CA GLN A 45 10.99 -19.43 -6.44
C GLN A 45 10.04 -18.25 -6.64
N ILE A 46 8.90 -18.53 -7.27
CA ILE A 46 7.85 -17.54 -7.51
C ILE A 46 6.66 -17.79 -6.58
N SER A 47 6.32 -16.79 -5.77
CA SER A 47 5.12 -16.80 -4.92
C SER A 47 4.01 -15.98 -5.58
N ARG A 48 2.98 -16.66 -6.12
CA ARG A 48 1.86 -16.02 -6.83
C ARG A 48 0.79 -15.57 -5.85
N ARG A 49 0.04 -14.53 -6.21
CA ARG A 49 -1.15 -14.02 -5.52
C ARG A 49 -0.93 -13.78 -4.01
N GLN A 50 0.21 -13.20 -3.68
CA GLN A 50 0.50 -12.86 -2.28
C GLN A 50 -0.21 -11.56 -1.91
N SER A 51 -0.99 -11.60 -0.85
CA SER A 51 -1.68 -10.44 -0.32
C SER A 51 -0.76 -9.68 0.64
N ILE A 52 -0.47 -8.44 0.33
CA ILE A 52 0.34 -7.53 1.13
C ILE A 52 -0.57 -6.53 1.83
N ARG A 53 -0.66 -6.61 3.15
CA ARG A 53 -1.29 -5.59 3.99
C ARG A 53 -0.30 -4.46 4.22
N LEU A 54 -0.66 -3.24 3.90
CA LEU A 54 0.18 -2.06 4.13
C LEU A 54 0.37 -1.84 5.63
N ARG A 55 1.64 -1.81 6.05
CA ARG A 55 2.00 -1.83 7.47
C ARG A 55 1.85 -0.47 8.13
N GLY A 56 1.30 -0.46 9.36
CA GLY A 56 1.26 0.72 10.22
C GLY A 56 0.24 1.77 9.82
N ILE A 57 -0.64 1.43 8.89
CA ILE A 57 -1.75 2.28 8.47
C ILE A 57 -3.08 1.53 8.48
N ASP A 58 -4.16 2.29 8.47
CA ASP A 58 -5.52 1.84 8.20
C ASP A 58 -6.17 2.79 7.20
N THR A 59 -6.91 2.24 6.24
CA THR A 59 -7.76 3.01 5.32
C THR A 59 -9.22 2.75 5.63
N ALA A 60 -10.08 3.69 5.28
CA ALA A 60 -11.50 3.40 5.28
C ALA A 60 -11.80 2.23 4.32
N GLU A 61 -12.73 1.37 4.69
CA GLU A 61 -13.13 0.24 3.86
C GLU A 61 -13.94 0.72 2.65
N SER A 62 -13.69 0.20 1.46
CA SER A 62 -14.45 0.55 0.26
C SER A 62 -15.91 0.12 0.30
N GLY A 63 -16.25 -0.84 1.17
CA GLY A 63 -17.59 -1.33 1.46
C GLY A 63 -18.12 -0.90 2.84
N ASP A 64 -17.61 0.16 3.44
CA ASP A 64 -18.06 0.65 4.75
C ASP A 64 -19.58 0.96 4.73
N PRO A 65 -20.35 0.64 5.80
CA PRO A 65 -21.76 1.02 5.91
C PRO A 65 -22.00 2.54 5.84
N ASP A 66 -21.05 3.35 6.31
CA ASP A 66 -21.09 4.80 6.12
C ASP A 66 -20.65 5.13 4.68
N PRO A 67 -21.56 5.72 3.85
CA PRO A 67 -21.26 6.02 2.46
C PRO A 67 -20.10 7.02 2.29
N ASN A 68 -19.84 7.87 3.28
CA ASN A 68 -18.73 8.81 3.27
C ASN A 68 -17.40 8.09 3.45
N LEU A 69 -17.34 7.15 4.39
CA LEU A 69 -16.15 6.32 4.61
C LEU A 69 -15.92 5.38 3.42
N ALA A 70 -16.99 4.74 2.90
CA ALA A 70 -16.89 3.93 1.70
C ALA A 70 -16.32 4.72 0.51
N LYS A 71 -16.70 6.00 0.37
CA LYS A 71 -16.19 6.87 -0.68
C LYS A 71 -14.70 7.19 -0.49
N LEU A 72 -14.26 7.43 0.75
CA LEU A 72 -12.85 7.64 1.08
C LEU A 72 -12.04 6.37 0.79
N GLY A 73 -12.53 5.19 1.16
CA GLY A 73 -11.88 3.89 0.88
C GLY A 73 -11.69 3.65 -0.61
N ARG A 74 -12.73 3.91 -1.42
CA ARG A 74 -12.63 3.84 -2.89
C ARG A 74 -11.60 4.82 -3.44
N LEU A 75 -11.53 6.05 -2.92
CA LEU A 75 -10.53 7.04 -3.32
C LEU A 75 -9.11 6.49 -3.05
N ALA A 76 -8.85 5.98 -1.86
CA ALA A 76 -7.55 5.39 -1.52
C ALA A 76 -7.18 4.26 -2.50
N ALA A 77 -8.10 3.33 -2.78
CA ALA A 77 -7.85 2.24 -3.71
C ALA A 77 -7.58 2.73 -5.14
N VAL A 78 -8.29 3.75 -5.63
CA VAL A 78 -8.07 4.34 -6.95
C VAL A 78 -6.68 4.98 -7.04
N VAL A 79 -6.29 5.76 -6.03
CA VAL A 79 -4.97 6.40 -5.98
C VAL A 79 -3.86 5.34 -5.98
N ILE A 80 -3.99 4.26 -5.18
CA ILE A 80 -3.00 3.18 -5.17
C ILE A 80 -2.89 2.50 -6.54
N ARG A 81 -4.01 2.24 -7.23
CA ARG A 81 -4.00 1.65 -8.58
C ARG A 81 -3.26 2.52 -9.60
N GLN A 82 -3.25 3.83 -9.42
CA GLN A 82 -2.49 4.73 -10.29
C GLN A 82 -1.00 4.74 -9.94
N LEU A 83 -0.67 4.69 -8.63
CA LEU A 83 0.71 4.65 -8.16
C LEU A 83 1.37 3.29 -8.42
N LEU A 84 0.58 2.21 -8.36
CA LEU A 84 0.99 0.82 -8.59
C LEU A 84 0.12 0.19 -9.70
N PRO A 85 0.36 0.53 -10.97
CA PRO A 85 -0.42 -0.02 -12.07
C PRO A 85 -0.31 -1.56 -12.15
N THR A 86 -1.41 -2.21 -12.49
CA THR A 86 -1.43 -3.66 -12.73
C THR A 86 -0.37 -4.06 -13.77
N ALA A 87 0.27 -5.20 -13.56
CA ALA A 87 1.39 -5.72 -14.34
C ALA A 87 2.68 -4.86 -14.27
N SER A 88 2.72 -3.81 -13.44
CA SER A 88 3.97 -3.08 -13.22
C SER A 88 4.93 -3.85 -12.31
N ALA A 89 6.23 -3.71 -12.60
CA ALA A 89 7.29 -4.24 -11.74
C ALA A 89 7.58 -3.25 -10.61
N GLN A 90 7.60 -3.74 -9.38
CA GLN A 90 7.85 -2.97 -8.18
C GLN A 90 8.77 -3.73 -7.22
N TYR A 91 9.29 -3.03 -6.22
CA TYR A 91 9.87 -3.68 -5.05
C TYR A 91 8.89 -3.65 -3.91
N VAL A 92 8.55 -4.83 -3.38
CA VAL A 92 7.80 -4.98 -2.14
C VAL A 92 8.77 -5.17 -0.98
N LEU A 93 8.55 -4.40 0.08
CA LEU A 93 9.20 -4.61 1.37
C LEU A 93 8.33 -5.52 2.21
N THR A 94 8.92 -6.51 2.85
CA THR A 94 8.26 -7.26 3.91
C THR A 94 9.02 -7.07 5.21
N TYR A 95 8.33 -7.17 6.32
CA TYR A 95 8.91 -6.95 7.64
C TYR A 95 8.94 -8.25 8.43
N LYS A 96 9.96 -8.43 9.26
CA LYS A 96 10.00 -9.50 10.26
C LYS A 96 9.34 -9.02 11.55
N THR A 97 8.69 -9.95 12.25
CA THR A 97 8.32 -9.69 13.66
C THR A 97 9.57 -9.73 14.53
N PRO A 98 9.66 -8.87 15.56
CA PRO A 98 10.77 -8.90 16.52
C PRO A 98 10.91 -10.26 17.25
N LYS A 99 9.83 -11.03 17.33
CA LYS A 99 9.77 -12.35 18.02
C LYS A 99 9.96 -13.55 17.10
N SER A 100 10.08 -13.35 15.79
CA SER A 100 10.16 -14.43 14.82
C SER A 100 11.24 -14.14 13.79
N LYS A 101 12.00 -15.17 13.39
CA LYS A 101 12.91 -15.09 12.23
C LYS A 101 12.16 -15.15 10.89
N ARG A 102 10.82 -15.28 10.92
CA ARG A 102 9.95 -15.33 9.73
C ARG A 102 9.39 -13.94 9.43
N GLU A 103 8.94 -13.77 8.21
CA GLU A 103 8.21 -12.58 7.78
C GLU A 103 6.90 -12.45 8.58
N GLU A 104 6.47 -11.21 8.79
CA GLU A 104 5.26 -10.93 9.54
C GLU A 104 4.05 -11.30 8.69
N ILE A 105 3.34 -12.34 9.12
CA ILE A 105 2.09 -12.80 8.51
C ILE A 105 0.96 -12.49 9.48
N GLU A 106 -0.04 -11.79 9.00
CA GLU A 106 -1.26 -11.53 9.77
C GLU A 106 -2.15 -12.77 9.89
N LYS A 107 -3.16 -12.68 10.78
CA LYS A 107 -4.13 -13.75 11.06
C LYS A 107 -4.79 -14.36 9.82
N PHE A 108 -4.86 -13.61 8.71
CA PHE A 108 -5.48 -14.04 7.45
C PHE A 108 -4.47 -14.48 6.39
N GLY A 109 -3.22 -14.75 6.76
CA GLY A 109 -2.19 -15.20 5.82
C GLY A 109 -1.63 -14.09 4.91
N ARG A 110 -1.92 -12.80 5.21
CA ARG A 110 -1.36 -11.65 4.51
C ARG A 110 0.01 -11.30 5.07
N PHE A 111 0.97 -11.00 4.19
CA PHE A 111 2.24 -10.41 4.61
C PHE A 111 2.05 -8.94 4.96
N GLN A 112 2.68 -8.49 6.04
CA GLN A 112 2.81 -7.05 6.28
C GLN A 112 3.97 -6.50 5.45
N GLY A 113 3.71 -5.46 4.72
CA GLY A 113 4.69 -4.90 3.80
C GLY A 113 4.41 -3.46 3.41
N ASP A 114 5.23 -2.98 2.49
CA ASP A 114 5.12 -1.65 1.90
C ASP A 114 5.71 -1.64 0.48
N PHE A 115 5.50 -0.58 -0.26
CA PHE A 115 6.05 -0.38 -1.60
C PHE A 115 6.84 0.91 -1.66
N VAL A 116 7.90 0.91 -2.45
CA VAL A 116 8.65 2.14 -2.73
C VAL A 116 8.06 2.82 -3.95
N LEU A 117 7.64 4.04 -3.76
CA LEU A 117 7.20 4.90 -4.85
C LEU A 117 8.39 5.59 -5.49
N SER A 118 8.37 5.66 -6.81
CA SER A 118 9.37 6.39 -7.55
C SER A 118 9.26 7.91 -7.35
N ILE A 119 10.34 8.58 -7.63
CA ILE A 119 10.72 9.96 -7.39
C ILE A 119 9.62 11.02 -7.66
N ASN A 120 8.71 10.78 -8.60
CA ASN A 120 7.70 11.76 -9.01
C ASN A 120 6.45 11.80 -8.11
N ALA A 121 6.30 10.87 -7.17
CA ALA A 121 5.14 10.83 -6.27
C ALA A 121 5.29 11.77 -5.05
N PHE A 122 6.50 12.24 -4.76
CA PHE A 122 6.81 13.13 -3.64
C PHE A 122 7.38 14.46 -4.11
N GLU A 123 7.01 15.55 -3.45
CA GLU A 123 7.63 16.84 -3.69
C GLU A 123 9.15 16.78 -3.45
N GLY A 124 9.94 17.28 -4.38
CA GLY A 124 11.41 17.31 -4.28
C GLY A 124 12.15 16.05 -4.72
N GLY A 125 11.49 15.09 -5.37
CA GLY A 125 12.19 13.98 -6.04
C GLY A 125 12.78 12.93 -5.10
N LYS A 126 12.23 12.74 -3.90
CA LYS A 126 12.68 11.74 -2.93
C LYS A 126 11.95 10.42 -3.11
N LEU A 127 12.68 9.31 -2.90
CA LEU A 127 12.07 8.00 -2.73
C LEU A 127 11.26 7.99 -1.43
N GLY A 128 10.04 7.50 -1.48
CA GLY A 128 9.18 7.37 -0.31
C GLY A 128 8.43 6.05 -0.28
N LEU A 129 7.85 5.76 0.85
CA LEU A 129 6.99 4.59 1.04
C LEU A 129 5.55 4.92 0.67
N LEU A 130 4.85 3.96 0.08
CA LEU A 130 3.43 4.09 -0.23
C LEU A 130 2.62 4.46 1.03
N THR A 131 2.91 3.83 2.17
CA THR A 131 2.22 4.12 3.43
C THR A 131 2.39 5.57 3.88
N GLU A 132 3.60 6.13 3.74
CA GLU A 132 3.86 7.55 4.04
C GLU A 132 3.05 8.46 3.11
N TYR A 133 3.09 8.16 1.81
CA TYR A 133 2.32 8.92 0.82
C TYR A 133 0.82 8.94 1.16
N LEU A 134 0.24 7.79 1.53
CA LEU A 134 -1.18 7.70 1.85
C LEU A 134 -1.55 8.50 3.10
N VAL A 135 -0.70 8.49 4.12
CA VAL A 135 -0.93 9.27 5.35
C VAL A 135 -0.77 10.78 5.10
N GLU A 136 0.29 11.19 4.40
CA GLU A 136 0.54 12.60 4.06
C GLU A 136 -0.58 13.18 3.21
N ASN A 137 -1.13 12.40 2.29
CA ASN A 137 -2.26 12.79 1.45
C ASN A 137 -3.63 12.50 2.08
N ARG A 138 -3.70 12.18 3.38
CA ARG A 138 -4.95 11.94 4.12
C ARG A 138 -5.86 10.85 3.52
N LEU A 139 -5.26 9.86 2.87
CA LEU A 139 -5.95 8.68 2.34
C LEU A 139 -5.97 7.52 3.34
N ALA A 140 -5.08 7.58 4.33
CA ALA A 140 -4.97 6.62 5.42
C ALA A 140 -4.71 7.33 6.75
N VAL A 141 -4.87 6.61 7.84
CA VAL A 141 -4.50 7.03 9.19
C VAL A 141 -3.41 6.11 9.75
N ARG A 142 -2.57 6.60 10.66
CA ARG A 142 -1.59 5.77 11.38
C ARG A 142 -2.30 4.76 12.25
N TYR A 143 -1.90 3.49 12.14
CA TYR A 143 -2.49 2.39 12.90
C TYR A 143 -1.44 1.58 13.66
N HIS A 144 -1.59 1.55 14.97
CA HIS A 144 -0.72 0.82 15.90
C HIS A 144 -1.51 -0.11 16.82
N GLY A 145 -2.69 -0.60 16.35
CA GLY A 145 -3.57 -1.45 17.14
C GLY A 145 -4.63 -0.70 17.95
N GLN A 146 -4.90 0.58 17.63
CA GLN A 146 -5.99 1.34 18.25
C GLN A 146 -7.35 0.73 17.92
N SER A 147 -8.37 1.03 18.74
CA SER A 147 -9.74 0.63 18.42
C SER A 147 -10.26 1.33 17.16
N LYS A 148 -11.10 0.63 16.40
CA LYS A 148 -11.76 1.22 15.20
C LYS A 148 -12.51 2.51 15.54
N THR A 149 -13.15 2.60 16.70
CA THR A 149 -13.84 3.82 17.17
C THR A 149 -12.89 5.01 17.29
N LYS A 150 -11.65 4.78 17.75
CA LYS A 150 -10.67 5.86 17.92
C LYS A 150 -10.19 6.42 16.59
N ILE A 151 -10.04 5.60 15.56
CA ILE A 151 -9.58 6.03 14.23
C ILE A 151 -10.73 6.49 13.32
N ALA A 152 -11.99 6.18 13.66
CA ALA A 152 -13.15 6.57 12.85
C ALA A 152 -13.26 8.09 12.68
N ALA A 153 -12.97 8.85 13.75
CA ALA A 153 -12.97 10.32 13.68
C ALA A 153 -11.89 10.85 12.72
N ASP A 154 -10.73 10.22 12.69
CA ASP A 154 -9.64 10.62 11.80
C ASP A 154 -10.00 10.31 10.33
N HIS A 155 -10.65 9.18 10.07
CA HIS A 155 -11.18 8.87 8.74
C HIS A 155 -12.25 9.87 8.29
N LEU A 156 -13.17 10.28 9.15
CA LEU A 156 -14.16 11.30 8.82
C LEU A 156 -13.50 12.66 8.55
N ASN A 157 -12.49 13.05 9.32
CA ASN A 157 -11.72 14.27 9.07
C ASN A 157 -11.02 14.21 7.69
N ASN A 158 -10.46 13.07 7.35
CA ASN A 158 -9.85 12.84 6.03
C ASN A 158 -10.90 12.92 4.91
N TYR A 159 -12.09 12.34 5.10
CA TYR A 159 -13.19 12.45 4.14
C TYR A 159 -13.59 13.91 3.90
N HIS A 160 -13.79 14.72 4.97
CA HIS A 160 -14.15 16.13 4.84
C HIS A 160 -13.06 16.91 4.10
N HIS A 161 -11.79 16.67 4.41
CA HIS A 161 -10.68 17.28 3.69
C HIS A 161 -10.75 17.03 2.17
N HIS A 162 -11.01 15.80 1.75
CA HIS A 162 -11.12 15.47 0.32
C HIS A 162 -12.40 16.00 -0.31
N LYS A 163 -13.51 16.04 0.42
CA LYS A 163 -14.77 16.64 -0.01
C LYS A 163 -14.59 18.12 -0.32
N ASP A 164 -13.99 18.87 0.61
CA ASP A 164 -13.80 20.32 0.49
C ASP A 164 -12.85 20.70 -0.65
N ARG A 165 -11.89 19.83 -0.97
CA ARG A 165 -10.95 19.99 -2.11
C ARG A 165 -11.48 19.49 -3.44
N GLY A 166 -12.67 18.92 -3.49
CA GLY A 166 -13.23 18.36 -4.72
C GLY A 166 -12.52 17.10 -5.24
N SER A 167 -11.71 16.44 -4.41
CA SER A 167 -10.90 15.28 -4.83
C SER A 167 -11.73 14.15 -5.41
N PHE A 168 -12.95 13.96 -4.91
CA PHE A 168 -13.84 12.90 -5.38
C PHE A 168 -14.34 13.08 -6.81
N ALA A 169 -14.43 14.31 -7.29
CA ALA A 169 -14.80 14.60 -8.68
C ALA A 169 -13.60 14.40 -9.62
N HIS A 170 -12.40 14.75 -9.14
CA HIS A 170 -11.17 14.61 -9.92
C HIS A 170 -10.81 13.15 -10.21
N TRP A 171 -11.05 12.24 -9.26
CA TRP A 171 -10.67 10.84 -9.36
C TRP A 171 -11.74 9.91 -9.94
N VAL A 172 -12.88 10.42 -10.37
CA VAL A 172 -14.00 9.63 -10.95
C VAL A 172 -14.32 8.41 -10.10
N ILE A 173 -14.93 8.64 -8.93
CA ILE A 173 -15.22 7.60 -7.93
C ILE A 173 -16.72 7.31 -7.89
#